data_f6deded15bd08ffd35c7a748e27bf66d
#
_entry.id   f6deded15bd08ffd35c7a748e27bf66d
#
_cell.length_a   1.000
_cell.length_b   1.000
_cell.length_c   1.000
_cell.angle_alpha   90.00
_cell.angle_beta   90.00
_cell.angle_gamma   90.00
#
_symmetry.space_group_name_H-M   'P 1'
#
loop_
_entity.id
_entity.type
_entity.pdbx_description
1 polymer ?
#
loop_
_entity_poly.entity_id
_entity_poly.type
_entity_poly.pdbx_seq_one_letter_code
_entity_poly.pdbx_strand_id
1 'polypeptide(L)'
;MDGYAVHCADFLSKRVFTVSQRVPAGASPLPLQAGTVARIFTGAPIPPGADSIVMQEDTTLNVDGSVEFKGTPKVGQWIRCAGEDISIGQVVVSKGTRLDAIHVGLLASIGIEKVKVAKRLKVGVMVTGSELQNPG
;
A
#
# COMPACT_ATOMS: atom_id res chain seq x y z
N MET A 1 5.33 -5.57 -5.71
CA MET A 1 5.95 -6.64 -6.53
C MET A 1 4.87 -7.52 -7.13
N ASP A 2 5.12 -8.06 -8.30
CA ASP A 2 4.23 -9.00 -8.95
C ASP A 2 4.66 -10.43 -8.63
N GLY A 3 3.72 -11.34 -8.39
CA GLY A 3 4.05 -12.69 -7.96
C GLY A 3 2.85 -13.59 -7.78
N TYR A 4 3.01 -14.56 -6.92
CA TYR A 4 1.99 -15.56 -6.62
C TYR A 4 1.76 -15.65 -5.11
N ALA A 5 0.50 -15.53 -4.71
CA ALA A 5 0.07 -15.82 -3.34
C ALA A 5 -0.09 -17.33 -3.20
N VAL A 6 0.52 -17.89 -2.15
CA VAL A 6 0.66 -19.33 -1.95
C VAL A 6 0.37 -19.70 -0.50
N HIS A 7 0.10 -20.99 -0.27
CA HIS A 7 0.06 -21.59 1.06
C HIS A 7 1.32 -22.46 1.24
N CYS A 8 2.19 -22.09 2.20
CA CYS A 8 3.50 -22.70 2.35
C CYS A 8 3.48 -24.23 2.56
N ALA A 9 2.44 -24.72 3.26
CA ALA A 9 2.33 -26.17 3.50
C ALA A 9 2.18 -27.00 2.23
N ASP A 10 1.61 -26.43 1.15
CA ASP A 10 1.45 -27.14 -0.12
C ASP A 10 2.81 -27.44 -0.79
N PHE A 11 3.86 -26.70 -0.43
CA PHE A 11 5.20 -26.87 -0.97
C PHE A 11 5.99 -28.07 -0.36
N LEU A 12 5.42 -28.74 0.63
CA LEU A 12 6.01 -29.97 1.17
C LEU A 12 5.97 -31.12 0.15
N SER A 13 4.99 -31.12 -0.77
CA SER A 13 4.74 -32.23 -1.69
C SER A 13 5.00 -31.92 -3.16
N LYS A 14 4.99 -30.67 -3.58
CA LYS A 14 5.13 -30.28 -4.99
C LYS A 14 5.73 -28.90 -5.20
N ARG A 15 6.13 -28.60 -6.44
CA ARG A 15 6.67 -27.30 -6.86
C ARG A 15 5.92 -26.71 -8.05
N VAL A 16 5.03 -27.48 -8.67
CA VAL A 16 4.23 -27.05 -9.82
C VAL A 16 2.77 -26.91 -9.38
N PHE A 17 2.18 -25.75 -9.68
CA PHE A 17 0.83 -25.42 -9.23
C PHE A 17 0.00 -24.82 -10.36
N THR A 18 -1.29 -25.07 -10.33
CA THR A 18 -2.27 -24.40 -11.18
C THR A 18 -2.63 -23.03 -10.58
N VAL A 19 -2.77 -22.02 -11.42
CA VAL A 19 -3.25 -20.70 -11.03
C VAL A 19 -4.78 -20.70 -10.99
N SER A 20 -5.37 -20.57 -9.79
CA SER A 20 -6.83 -20.62 -9.59
C SER A 20 -7.52 -19.29 -9.79
N GLN A 21 -6.80 -18.18 -9.59
CA GLN A 21 -7.34 -16.83 -9.75
C GLN A 21 -6.24 -15.81 -10.04
N ARG A 22 -6.67 -14.67 -10.58
CA ARG A 22 -5.82 -13.48 -10.81
C ARG A 22 -6.39 -12.31 -10.01
N VAL A 23 -5.57 -11.71 -9.15
CA VAL A 23 -5.99 -10.66 -8.20
C VAL A 23 -5.21 -9.37 -8.49
N PRO A 24 -5.78 -8.43 -9.25
CA PRO A 24 -5.18 -7.11 -9.45
C PRO A 24 -5.40 -6.21 -8.22
N ALA A 25 -4.72 -5.06 -8.19
CA ALA A 25 -4.95 -4.04 -7.18
C ALA A 25 -6.43 -3.61 -7.16
N GLY A 26 -6.97 -3.41 -5.96
CA GLY A 26 -8.37 -3.02 -5.75
C GLY A 26 -9.41 -4.14 -5.93
N ALA A 27 -9.01 -5.36 -6.30
CA ALA A 27 -9.91 -6.50 -6.37
C ALA A 27 -10.27 -7.04 -4.97
N SER A 28 -11.37 -7.78 -4.90
CA SER A 28 -11.73 -8.60 -3.73
C SER A 28 -11.43 -10.06 -4.04
N PRO A 29 -10.32 -10.65 -3.52
CA PRO A 29 -9.96 -12.01 -3.86
C PRO A 29 -10.89 -13.02 -3.21
N LEU A 30 -11.11 -14.12 -3.90
CA LEU A 30 -11.73 -15.30 -3.31
C LEU A 30 -10.71 -16.04 -2.42
N PRO A 31 -11.16 -16.89 -1.47
CA PRO A 31 -10.27 -17.77 -0.73
C PRO A 31 -9.41 -18.62 -1.68
N LEU A 32 -8.14 -18.78 -1.33
CA LEU A 32 -7.22 -19.60 -2.11
C LEU A 32 -7.69 -21.07 -2.08
N GLN A 33 -7.85 -21.67 -3.25
CA GLN A 33 -8.20 -23.08 -3.35
C GLN A 33 -7.01 -23.95 -2.92
N ALA A 34 -7.26 -24.98 -2.14
CA ALA A 34 -6.22 -25.90 -1.66
C ALA A 34 -5.40 -26.48 -2.83
N GLY A 35 -4.10 -26.49 -2.70
CA GLY A 35 -3.17 -27.01 -3.70
C GLY A 35 -3.06 -26.18 -4.98
N THR A 36 -3.57 -24.93 -4.99
CA THR A 36 -3.40 -23.97 -6.10
C THR A 36 -2.67 -22.70 -5.63
N VAL A 37 -2.38 -21.81 -6.57
CA VAL A 37 -1.81 -20.50 -6.29
C VAL A 37 -2.66 -19.39 -6.94
N ALA A 38 -2.55 -18.17 -6.42
CA ALA A 38 -3.20 -17.01 -7.00
C ALA A 38 -2.15 -16.08 -7.61
N ARG A 39 -2.30 -15.68 -8.88
CA ARG A 39 -1.49 -14.63 -9.49
C ARG A 39 -1.88 -13.29 -8.88
N ILE A 40 -0.94 -12.56 -8.28
CA ILE A 40 -1.16 -11.24 -7.67
C ILE A 40 -0.24 -10.20 -8.27
N PHE A 41 -0.63 -8.94 -8.09
CA PHE A 41 0.10 -7.76 -8.58
C PHE A 41 0.34 -6.79 -7.45
N THR A 42 1.28 -5.87 -7.64
CA THR A 42 1.56 -4.79 -6.69
C THR A 42 0.27 -4.07 -6.28
N GLY A 43 0.05 -3.94 -4.97
CA GLY A 43 -1.17 -3.35 -4.40
C GLY A 43 -2.38 -4.29 -4.32
N ALA A 44 -2.24 -5.55 -4.74
CA ALA A 44 -3.31 -6.54 -4.59
C ALA A 44 -3.46 -6.98 -3.13
N PRO A 45 -4.69 -7.17 -2.64
CA PRO A 45 -4.91 -7.82 -1.34
C PRO A 45 -4.55 -9.31 -1.42
N ILE A 46 -4.11 -9.85 -0.29
CA ILE A 46 -3.74 -11.27 -0.17
C ILE A 46 -5.02 -12.11 -0.08
N PRO A 47 -5.19 -13.15 -0.92
CA PRO A 47 -6.32 -14.06 -0.81
C PRO A 47 -6.38 -14.73 0.56
N PRO A 48 -7.56 -14.85 1.19
CA PRO A 48 -7.72 -15.65 2.41
C PRO A 48 -7.19 -17.08 2.19
N GLY A 49 -6.41 -17.59 3.15
CA GLY A 49 -5.77 -18.92 3.06
C GLY A 49 -4.37 -18.93 2.43
N ALA A 50 -3.93 -17.82 1.82
CA ALA A 50 -2.52 -17.65 1.47
C ALA A 50 -1.74 -17.10 2.67
N ASP A 51 -0.53 -17.59 2.86
CA ASP A 51 0.36 -17.22 3.98
C ASP A 51 1.75 -16.75 3.53
N SER A 52 1.99 -16.69 2.22
CA SER A 52 3.25 -16.23 1.64
C SER A 52 3.07 -15.73 0.21
N ILE A 53 4.03 -14.92 -0.24
CA ILE A 53 4.14 -14.48 -1.63
C ILE A 53 5.48 -14.96 -2.19
N VAL A 54 5.45 -15.43 -3.44
CA VAL A 54 6.65 -15.73 -4.23
C VAL A 54 6.70 -14.79 -5.41
N MET A 55 7.85 -14.14 -5.63
CA MET A 55 8.03 -13.23 -6.77
C MET A 55 7.98 -14.00 -8.09
N GLN A 56 7.47 -13.37 -9.14
CA GLN A 56 7.39 -14.02 -10.46
C GLN A 56 8.76 -14.40 -11.01
N GLU A 57 9.82 -13.69 -10.64
CA GLU A 57 11.21 -13.93 -11.02
C GLU A 57 11.74 -15.27 -10.48
N ASP A 58 11.15 -15.74 -9.36
CA ASP A 58 11.47 -17.02 -8.74
C ASP A 58 10.58 -18.16 -9.24
N THR A 59 9.90 -17.96 -10.37
CA THR A 59 8.98 -18.94 -10.96
C THR A 59 9.24 -19.12 -12.45
N THR A 60 8.69 -20.18 -13.00
CA THR A 60 8.64 -20.46 -14.43
C THR A 60 7.21 -20.76 -14.83
N LEU A 61 6.66 -20.03 -15.80
CA LEU A 61 5.35 -20.32 -16.35
C LEU A 61 5.48 -21.42 -17.44
N ASN A 62 4.77 -22.52 -17.26
CA ASN A 62 4.75 -23.61 -18.20
C ASN A 62 3.77 -23.36 -19.36
N VAL A 63 3.90 -24.12 -20.43
CA VAL A 63 3.05 -24.02 -21.64
C VAL A 63 1.58 -24.32 -21.34
N ASP A 64 1.32 -25.20 -20.37
CA ASP A 64 -0.03 -25.58 -19.92
C ASP A 64 -0.67 -24.54 -18.96
N GLY A 65 0.02 -23.44 -18.66
CA GLY A 65 -0.44 -22.40 -17.75
C GLY A 65 -0.17 -22.71 -16.27
N SER A 66 0.44 -23.84 -15.94
CA SER A 66 0.92 -24.11 -14.58
C SER A 66 2.19 -23.29 -14.27
N VAL A 67 2.49 -23.13 -13.00
CA VAL A 67 3.64 -22.35 -12.53
C VAL A 67 4.55 -23.24 -11.69
N GLU A 68 5.82 -23.30 -12.06
CA GLU A 68 6.86 -24.00 -11.33
C GLU A 68 7.64 -23.00 -10.46
N PHE A 69 7.88 -23.37 -9.21
CA PHE A 69 8.58 -22.54 -8.21
C PHE A 69 9.98 -23.06 -7.95
N LYS A 70 10.99 -22.18 -8.03
CA LYS A 70 12.41 -22.51 -7.85
C LYS A 70 12.80 -22.80 -6.42
N GLY A 71 11.99 -22.37 -5.44
CA GLY A 71 12.30 -22.49 -4.01
C GLY A 71 11.09 -22.82 -3.15
N THR A 72 11.33 -22.92 -1.84
CA THR A 72 10.27 -23.11 -0.84
C THR A 72 10.02 -21.76 -0.15
N PRO A 73 8.79 -21.20 -0.19
CA PRO A 73 8.46 -19.96 0.48
C PRO A 73 8.47 -20.13 2.00
N LYS A 74 8.63 -19.01 2.71
CA LYS A 74 8.50 -18.94 4.16
C LYS A 74 7.21 -18.22 4.52
N VAL A 75 6.52 -18.66 5.57
CA VAL A 75 5.32 -17.99 6.08
C VAL A 75 5.61 -16.52 6.36
N GLY A 76 4.70 -15.64 5.91
CA GLY A 76 4.83 -14.19 6.04
C GLY A 76 5.76 -13.53 5.01
N GLN A 77 6.42 -14.31 4.14
CA GLN A 77 7.36 -13.75 3.16
C GLN A 77 6.63 -12.82 2.19
N TRP A 78 7.14 -11.58 2.06
CA TRP A 78 6.63 -10.53 1.19
C TRP A 78 5.18 -10.11 1.43
N ILE A 79 4.60 -10.42 2.59
CA ILE A 79 3.30 -9.94 3.02
C ILE A 79 3.48 -8.70 3.90
N ARG A 80 2.79 -7.62 3.55
CA ARG A 80 2.70 -6.43 4.40
C ARG A 80 1.45 -6.53 5.26
N CYS A 81 1.61 -6.34 6.56
CA CYS A 81 0.50 -6.38 7.49
C CYS A 81 -0.29 -5.06 7.50
N ALA A 82 -1.60 -5.14 7.77
CA ALA A 82 -2.40 -3.94 8.00
C ALA A 82 -1.84 -3.13 9.17
N GLY A 83 -1.66 -1.84 8.98
CA GLY A 83 -1.10 -0.95 9.99
C GLY A 83 0.43 -0.99 10.15
N GLU A 84 1.16 -1.66 9.24
CA GLU A 84 2.62 -1.70 9.25
C GLU A 84 3.25 -0.31 9.11
N ASP A 85 2.75 0.52 8.21
CA ASP A 85 3.25 1.89 8.03
C ASP A 85 2.55 2.88 8.96
N ILE A 86 1.22 2.85 9.00
CA ILE A 86 0.39 3.76 9.80
C ILE A 86 -0.76 2.98 10.41
N SER A 87 -0.82 2.95 11.73
CA SER A 87 -1.86 2.23 12.47
C SER A 87 -3.10 3.09 12.67
N ILE A 88 -4.26 2.45 12.82
CA ILE A 88 -5.52 3.13 13.14
C ILE A 88 -5.37 3.86 14.49
N GLY A 89 -5.76 5.15 14.51
CA GLY A 89 -5.65 6.01 15.71
C GLY A 89 -4.29 6.69 15.87
N GLN A 90 -3.31 6.37 15.06
CA GLN A 90 -2.02 7.07 15.06
C GLN A 90 -2.18 8.53 14.62
N VAL A 91 -1.55 9.45 15.35
CA VAL A 91 -1.50 10.86 14.94
C VAL A 91 -0.43 11.03 13.86
N VAL A 92 -0.84 11.25 12.63
CA VAL A 92 0.07 11.43 11.48
C VAL A 92 0.48 12.90 11.28
N VAL A 93 -0.36 13.84 11.70
CA VAL A 93 -0.07 15.29 11.68
C VAL A 93 -0.61 15.90 12.98
N SER A 94 0.23 16.53 13.76
CA SER A 94 -0.16 17.14 15.03
C SER A 94 -0.92 18.45 14.83
N LYS A 95 -1.78 18.80 15.80
CA LYS A 95 -2.45 20.11 15.83
C LYS A 95 -1.42 21.23 15.85
N GLY A 96 -1.64 22.27 15.03
CA GLY A 96 -0.73 23.41 14.91
C GLY A 96 0.38 23.25 13.88
N THR A 97 0.52 22.09 13.26
CA THR A 97 1.48 21.88 12.17
C THR A 97 1.10 22.73 10.97
N ARG A 98 2.07 23.44 10.40
CA ARG A 98 1.92 24.11 9.11
C ARG A 98 1.96 23.04 8.01
N LEU A 99 0.85 22.90 7.29
CA LEU A 99 0.76 21.92 6.21
C LEU A 99 1.57 22.37 4.98
N ASP A 100 2.38 21.47 4.45
CA ASP A 100 3.09 21.58 3.19
C ASP A 100 2.71 20.44 2.25
N ALA A 101 3.38 20.33 1.10
CA ALA A 101 3.09 19.29 0.10
C ALA A 101 3.29 17.87 0.65
N ILE A 102 4.26 17.66 1.54
CA ILE A 102 4.54 16.34 2.15
C ILE A 102 3.37 15.93 3.04
N HIS A 103 2.88 16.83 3.89
CA HIS A 103 1.72 16.57 4.75
C HIS A 103 0.45 16.29 3.93
N VAL A 104 0.25 17.03 2.83
CA VAL A 104 -0.89 16.78 1.92
C VAL A 104 -0.80 15.40 1.28
N GLY A 105 0.40 15.01 0.81
CA GLY A 105 0.64 13.67 0.27
C GLY A 105 0.39 12.56 1.30
N LEU A 106 0.87 12.74 2.52
CA LEU A 106 0.66 11.80 3.62
C LEU A 106 -0.83 11.64 3.95
N LEU A 107 -1.56 12.75 4.09
CA LEU A 107 -3.00 12.72 4.37
C LEU A 107 -3.79 12.04 3.23
N ALA A 108 -3.42 12.34 1.98
CA ALA A 108 -4.04 11.72 0.81
C ALA A 108 -3.77 10.20 0.76
N SER A 109 -2.56 9.75 1.12
CA SER A 109 -2.20 8.32 1.11
C SER A 109 -3.01 7.45 2.08
N ILE A 110 -3.57 8.07 3.13
CA ILE A 110 -4.46 7.41 4.10
C ILE A 110 -5.94 7.74 3.88
N GLY A 111 -6.30 8.33 2.73
CA GLY A 111 -7.68 8.58 2.34
C GLY A 111 -8.33 9.81 2.99
N ILE A 112 -7.58 10.72 3.59
CA ILE A 112 -8.11 11.96 4.17
C ILE A 112 -8.21 13.02 3.08
N GLU A 113 -9.42 13.29 2.62
CA GLU A 113 -9.73 14.27 1.57
C GLU A 113 -9.72 15.72 2.10
N LYS A 114 -10.19 15.93 3.33
CA LYS A 114 -10.41 17.26 3.91
C LYS A 114 -9.91 17.35 5.34
N VAL A 115 -9.22 18.44 5.66
CA VAL A 115 -8.77 18.74 7.01
C VAL A 115 -9.23 20.14 7.44
N LYS A 116 -9.51 20.31 8.74
CA LYS A 116 -9.81 21.62 9.30
C LYS A 116 -8.51 22.36 9.54
N VAL A 117 -8.36 23.56 8.96
CA VAL A 117 -7.20 24.43 9.11
C VAL A 117 -7.60 25.77 9.70
N ALA A 118 -6.63 26.47 10.30
CA ALA A 118 -6.84 27.85 10.75
C ALA A 118 -7.12 28.76 9.54
N LYS A 119 -8.07 29.69 9.71
CA LYS A 119 -8.33 30.71 8.71
C LYS A 119 -7.11 31.64 8.60
N ARG A 120 -6.77 32.06 7.39
CA ARG A 120 -5.73 33.06 7.18
C ARG A 120 -6.10 34.37 7.91
N LEU A 121 -5.16 34.92 8.65
CA LEU A 121 -5.32 36.22 9.28
C LEU A 121 -5.40 37.31 8.22
N LYS A 122 -6.30 38.26 8.43
CA LYS A 122 -6.29 39.53 7.70
C LYS A 122 -5.52 40.52 8.54
N VAL A 123 -4.40 41.01 8.05
CA VAL A 123 -3.55 41.99 8.73
C VAL A 123 -3.70 43.30 8.01
N GLY A 124 -4.09 44.34 8.77
CA GLY A 124 -4.05 45.72 8.34
C GLY A 124 -2.81 46.39 8.95
N VAL A 125 -2.06 47.14 8.15
CA VAL A 125 -0.95 47.97 8.62
C VAL A 125 -1.38 49.41 8.47
N MET A 126 -1.33 50.19 9.57
CA MET A 126 -1.55 51.63 9.58
C MET A 126 -0.27 52.29 10.01
N VAL A 127 0.23 53.18 9.21
CA VAL A 127 1.42 53.98 9.48
C VAL A 127 1.00 55.40 9.75
N THR A 128 1.46 55.98 10.85
CA THR A 128 1.15 57.35 11.24
C THR A 128 2.43 58.10 11.61
N GLY A 129 2.49 59.38 11.28
CA GLY A 129 3.63 60.27 11.62
C GLY A 129 3.72 61.42 10.61
N SER A 130 4.09 62.60 11.08
CA SER A 130 4.26 63.78 10.23
C SER A 130 5.49 63.69 9.33
N GLU A 131 6.40 62.76 9.61
CA GLU A 131 7.60 62.45 8.84
C GLU A 131 7.34 61.52 7.63
N LEU A 132 6.15 60.94 7.55
CA LEU A 132 5.83 59.98 6.50
C LEU A 132 5.61 60.65 5.16
N GLN A 133 6.27 60.15 4.12
CA GLN A 133 6.11 60.59 2.75
C GLN A 133 5.57 59.42 1.88
N ASN A 134 4.78 59.77 0.87
CA ASN A 134 4.38 58.78 -0.12
C ASN A 134 5.60 58.33 -0.92
N PRO A 135 5.68 57.04 -1.27
CA PRO A 135 6.71 56.56 -2.21
C PRO A 135 6.61 57.38 -3.51
N GLY A 136 7.71 57.98 -3.90
CA GLY A 136 7.79 58.79 -5.12
C GLY A 136 7.93 57.96 -6.38
#